data_fcc8af671560df07856989bf9f78108e
#
_entry.id   fcc8af671560df07856989bf9f78108e
#
_cell.length_a   1.000
_cell.length_b   1.000
_cell.length_c   1.000
_cell.angle_alpha   90.00
_cell.angle_beta   90.00
_cell.angle_gamma   90.00
#
_symmetry.space_group_name_H-M   'P 1'
#
loop_
_entity.id
_entity.type
_entity.pdbx_description
1 polymer ?
#
loop_
_entity_poly.entity_id
_entity_poly.type
_entity_poly.pdbx_seq_one_letter_code
_entity_poly.pdbx_strand_id
1 'polypeptide(L)'
;MKNKIYQNLVKKNILTHLSILQSEQNNIVKISNMFAKTLIDKIKKGGKILIAGNGGSAADAQHLATELIVRLKKNRKSIPALALTTDTSALTAIGNDFSFDKIFSRQLEGIANKKDIFIGISTSGNSKMMIE
;
A
#
# COMPACT_ATOMS: atom_id res chain seq x y z
N MET A 1 40.78 0.70 -2.30
CA MET A 1 40.17 0.70 -0.95
C MET A 1 38.69 1.05 -0.93
N LYS A 2 38.24 2.17 -1.51
CA LYS A 2 36.82 2.59 -1.52
C LYS A 2 35.86 1.56 -2.13
N ASN A 3 36.19 0.92 -3.26
CA ASN A 3 35.34 -0.11 -3.90
C ASN A 3 35.01 -1.30 -2.99
N LYS A 4 35.95 -1.71 -2.14
CA LYS A 4 35.74 -2.84 -1.22
C LYS A 4 34.76 -2.51 -0.10
N ILE A 5 34.71 -1.23 0.32
CA ILE A 5 33.76 -0.73 1.32
C ILE A 5 32.33 -0.80 0.78
N TYR A 6 32.10 -0.29 -0.44
CA TYR A 6 30.77 -0.33 -1.06
C TYR A 6 30.29 -1.76 -1.32
N GLN A 7 31.17 -2.63 -1.82
CA GLN A 7 30.87 -4.04 -2.01
C GLN A 7 30.45 -4.73 -0.69
N ASN A 8 31.16 -4.46 0.40
CA ASN A 8 30.84 -5.02 1.70
C ASN A 8 29.48 -4.50 2.23
N LEU A 9 29.18 -3.22 2.02
CA LEU A 9 27.89 -2.64 2.41
C LEU A 9 26.72 -3.29 1.66
N VAL A 10 26.84 -3.40 0.34
CA VAL A 10 25.83 -4.06 -0.50
C VAL A 10 25.64 -5.52 -0.08
N LYS A 11 26.74 -6.25 0.10
CA LYS A 11 26.70 -7.65 0.55
C LYS A 11 26.03 -7.80 1.91
N LYS A 12 26.36 -6.92 2.87
CA LYS A 12 25.72 -6.89 4.19
C LYS A 12 24.21 -6.68 4.07
N ASN A 13 23.75 -5.71 3.26
CA ASN A 13 22.33 -5.44 3.06
C ASN A 13 21.60 -6.65 2.46
N ILE A 14 22.18 -7.29 1.45
CA ILE A 14 21.63 -8.52 0.86
C ILE A 14 21.48 -9.62 1.92
N LEU A 15 22.53 -9.88 2.70
CA LEU A 15 22.50 -10.91 3.75
C LEU A 15 21.46 -10.60 4.83
N THR A 16 21.31 -9.33 5.21
CA THR A 16 20.27 -8.90 6.15
C THR A 16 18.86 -9.18 5.60
N HIS A 17 18.58 -8.85 4.34
CA HIS A 17 17.29 -9.14 3.72
C HIS A 17 17.01 -10.66 3.67
N LEU A 18 18.00 -11.45 3.28
CA LEU A 18 17.87 -12.90 3.24
C LEU A 18 17.58 -13.49 4.63
N SER A 19 18.27 -13.03 5.67
CA SER A 19 18.03 -13.51 7.03
C SER A 19 16.62 -13.17 7.55
N ILE A 20 16.13 -11.96 7.26
CA ILE A 20 14.76 -11.55 7.63
C ILE A 20 13.73 -12.41 6.90
N LEU A 21 13.88 -12.60 5.59
CA LEU A 21 12.96 -13.43 4.81
C LEU A 21 12.95 -14.88 5.30
N GLN A 22 14.11 -15.44 5.68
CA GLN A 22 14.20 -16.79 6.21
C GLN A 22 13.55 -16.93 7.59
N SER A 23 13.82 -15.98 8.51
CA SER A 23 13.27 -16.03 9.86
C SER A 23 11.76 -15.82 9.88
N GLU A 24 11.24 -14.96 9.00
CA GLU A 24 9.82 -14.56 8.96
C GLU A 24 8.98 -15.32 7.92
N GLN A 25 9.53 -16.28 7.21
CA GLN A 25 8.89 -16.97 6.09
C GLN A 25 7.48 -17.46 6.44
N ASN A 26 7.32 -18.18 7.54
CA ASN A 26 6.02 -18.74 7.95
C ASN A 26 5.01 -17.66 8.30
N ASN A 27 5.47 -16.60 8.97
CA ASN A 27 4.64 -15.45 9.33
C ASN A 27 4.19 -14.68 8.08
N ILE A 28 5.10 -14.42 7.15
CA ILE A 28 4.80 -13.76 5.87
C ILE A 28 3.76 -14.57 5.08
N VAL A 29 3.93 -15.89 4.95
CA VAL A 29 2.97 -16.76 4.26
C VAL A 29 1.60 -16.71 4.93
N LYS A 30 1.53 -16.82 6.26
CA LYS A 30 0.28 -16.75 7.02
C LYS A 30 -0.45 -15.43 6.82
N ILE A 31 0.26 -14.30 6.97
CA ILE A 31 -0.31 -12.96 6.82
C ILE A 31 -0.76 -12.73 5.37
N SER A 32 0.06 -13.11 4.38
CA SER A 32 -0.29 -12.97 2.97
C SER A 32 -1.56 -13.74 2.60
N ASN A 33 -1.72 -14.96 3.10
CA ASN A 33 -2.92 -15.76 2.88
C ASN A 33 -4.17 -15.12 3.52
N MET A 34 -4.05 -14.61 4.75
CA MET A 34 -5.14 -13.92 5.43
C MET A 34 -5.53 -12.64 4.68
N PHE A 35 -4.55 -11.86 4.26
CA PHE A 35 -4.74 -10.64 3.47
C PHE A 35 -5.44 -10.92 2.14
N ALA A 36 -4.95 -11.88 1.37
CA ALA A 36 -5.55 -12.29 0.10
C ALA A 36 -7.01 -12.75 0.28
N LYS A 37 -7.30 -13.57 1.29
CA LYS A 37 -8.65 -14.03 1.60
C LYS A 37 -9.58 -12.85 1.91
N THR A 38 -9.13 -11.90 2.74
CA THR A 38 -9.91 -10.70 3.09
C THR A 38 -10.24 -9.87 1.86
N LEU A 39 -9.26 -9.62 0.97
CA LEU A 39 -9.48 -8.91 -0.29
C LEU A 39 -10.51 -9.61 -1.18
N ILE A 40 -10.35 -10.91 -1.39
CA ILE A 40 -11.25 -11.72 -2.21
C ILE A 40 -12.69 -11.65 -1.67
N ASP A 41 -12.87 -11.81 -0.36
CA ASP A 41 -14.19 -11.79 0.27
C ASP A 41 -14.88 -10.42 0.12
N LYS A 42 -14.15 -9.33 0.26
CA LYS A 42 -14.66 -7.96 0.09
C LYS A 42 -15.04 -7.69 -1.38
N ILE A 43 -14.18 -8.05 -2.32
CA ILE A 43 -14.45 -7.88 -3.75
C ILE A 43 -15.65 -8.72 -4.22
N LYS A 44 -15.80 -9.95 -3.76
CA LYS A 44 -16.96 -10.79 -4.04
C LYS A 44 -18.27 -10.18 -3.54
N LYS A 45 -18.23 -9.40 -2.47
CA LYS A 45 -19.38 -8.66 -1.92
C LYS A 45 -19.66 -7.34 -2.63
N GLY A 46 -18.94 -7.03 -3.70
CA GLY A 46 -19.09 -5.81 -4.50
C GLY A 46 -18.39 -4.60 -3.90
N GLY A 47 -17.40 -4.79 -3.04
CA GLY A 47 -16.53 -3.75 -2.52
C GLY A 47 -15.41 -3.36 -3.49
N LYS A 48 -14.71 -2.27 -3.17
CA LYS A 48 -13.50 -1.80 -3.85
C LYS A 48 -12.33 -1.72 -2.88
N ILE A 49 -11.13 -1.61 -3.43
CA ILE A 49 -9.88 -1.45 -2.67
C ILE A 49 -9.46 0.01 -2.77
N LEU A 50 -9.32 0.68 -1.62
CA LEU A 50 -8.85 2.06 -1.50
C LEU A 50 -7.44 2.01 -0.95
N ILE A 51 -6.49 2.66 -1.62
CA ILE A 51 -5.07 2.51 -1.31
C ILE A 51 -4.44 3.87 -1.10
N ALA A 52 -3.65 4.02 -0.03
CA ALA A 52 -2.94 5.25 0.27
C ALA A 52 -1.53 4.99 0.77
N GLY A 53 -0.69 6.00 0.69
CA GLY A 53 0.68 6.02 1.15
C GLY A 53 1.30 7.39 0.94
N ASN A 54 2.43 7.66 1.58
CA ASN A 54 3.15 8.91 1.45
C ASN A 54 4.46 8.72 0.68
N GLY A 55 4.90 9.72 -0.06
CA GLY A 55 6.18 9.69 -0.77
C GLY A 55 6.31 8.50 -1.72
N GLY A 56 7.30 7.64 -1.53
CA GLY A 56 7.48 6.41 -2.29
C GLY A 56 6.29 5.45 -2.17
N SER A 57 5.70 5.35 -0.98
CA SER A 57 4.51 4.54 -0.75
C SER A 57 3.26 5.08 -1.47
N ALA A 58 3.21 6.37 -1.84
CA ALA A 58 2.18 6.90 -2.72
C ALA A 58 2.32 6.35 -4.13
N ALA A 59 3.54 6.24 -4.65
CA ALA A 59 3.82 5.59 -5.93
C ALA A 59 3.44 4.10 -5.91
N ASP A 60 3.76 3.40 -4.82
CA ASP A 60 3.36 2.00 -4.63
C ASP A 60 1.82 1.84 -4.61
N ALA A 61 1.10 2.76 -3.97
CA ALA A 61 -0.37 2.77 -3.95
C ALA A 61 -0.96 2.92 -5.35
N GLN A 62 -0.42 3.82 -6.17
CA GLN A 62 -0.83 4.02 -7.57
C GLN A 62 -0.51 2.79 -8.42
N HIS A 63 0.68 2.23 -8.28
CA HIS A 63 1.09 1.02 -9.00
C HIS A 63 0.16 -0.16 -8.66
N LEU A 64 -0.07 -0.40 -7.37
CA LEU A 64 -0.94 -1.49 -6.92
C LEU A 64 -2.38 -1.32 -7.44
N ALA A 65 -2.94 -0.11 -7.39
CA ALA A 65 -4.26 0.17 -7.94
C ALA A 65 -4.32 -0.11 -9.45
N THR A 66 -3.30 0.30 -10.19
CA THR A 66 -3.20 0.05 -11.65
C THR A 66 -3.15 -1.45 -11.95
N GLU A 67 -2.32 -2.23 -11.22
CA GLU A 67 -2.23 -3.67 -11.41
C GLU A 67 -3.56 -4.38 -11.12
N LEU A 68 -4.34 -3.89 -10.18
CA LEU A 68 -5.66 -4.42 -9.86
C LEU A 68 -6.69 -4.09 -10.93
N ILE A 69 -6.70 -2.86 -11.43
CA ILE A 69 -7.65 -2.39 -12.46
C ILE A 69 -7.32 -3.01 -13.82
N VAL A 70 -6.08 -2.99 -14.24
CA VAL A 70 -5.66 -3.46 -15.58
C VAL A 70 -5.43 -4.97 -15.54
N ARG A 71 -4.27 -5.40 -15.16
CA ARG A 71 -3.85 -6.81 -14.96
C ARG A 71 -2.37 -6.85 -14.60
N LEU A 72 -1.95 -7.81 -13.79
CA LEU A 72 -0.53 -8.07 -13.53
C LEU A 72 0.05 -9.10 -14.53
N LYS A 73 -0.51 -10.29 -14.59
CA LYS A 73 0.02 -11.40 -15.41
C LYS A 73 -1.00 -12.00 -16.39
N LYS A 74 -2.24 -12.24 -15.91
CA LYS A 74 -3.26 -12.94 -16.68
C LYS A 74 -4.41 -12.00 -17.02
N ASN A 75 -4.98 -12.15 -18.22
CA ASN A 75 -6.24 -11.48 -18.56
C ASN A 75 -7.32 -11.92 -17.57
N ARG A 76 -7.98 -10.94 -16.98
CA ARG A 76 -9.07 -11.13 -16.04
C ARG A 76 -9.99 -9.91 -16.04
N LYS A 77 -11.16 -10.06 -15.45
CA LYS A 77 -12.03 -8.93 -15.14
C LYS A 77 -11.30 -7.93 -14.22
N SER A 78 -11.49 -6.65 -14.47
CA SER A 78 -10.98 -5.56 -13.62
C SER A 78 -11.41 -5.75 -12.16
N ILE A 79 -10.49 -5.53 -11.23
CA ILE A 79 -10.76 -5.49 -9.80
C ILE A 79 -10.89 -4.03 -9.40
N PRO A 80 -12.01 -3.59 -8.79
CA PRO A 80 -12.20 -2.21 -8.40
C PRO A 80 -11.15 -1.76 -7.38
N ALA A 81 -10.31 -0.82 -7.76
CA ALA A 81 -9.28 -0.25 -6.89
C ALA A 81 -9.08 1.24 -7.18
N LEU A 82 -8.71 2.02 -6.18
CA LEU A 82 -8.45 3.45 -6.31
C LEU A 82 -7.29 3.86 -5.38
N ALA A 83 -6.30 4.54 -5.93
CA ALA A 83 -5.26 5.19 -5.15
C ALA A 83 -5.73 6.58 -4.73
N LEU A 84 -5.76 6.86 -3.42
CA LEU A 84 -6.16 8.16 -2.86
C LEU A 84 -5.06 9.23 -2.97
N THR A 85 -4.04 8.95 -3.72
CA THR A 85 -2.82 9.76 -3.87
C THR A 85 -2.74 10.51 -5.20
N THR A 86 -3.81 10.49 -6.00
CA THR A 86 -3.79 11.01 -7.38
C THR A 86 -4.59 12.29 -7.57
N ASP A 87 -5.63 12.53 -6.78
CA ASP A 87 -6.41 13.77 -6.84
C ASP A 87 -5.67 14.89 -6.10
N THR A 88 -4.85 15.63 -6.85
CA THR A 88 -4.05 16.73 -6.30
C THR A 88 -4.89 17.86 -5.75
N SER A 89 -6.09 18.09 -6.31
CA SER A 89 -7.01 19.12 -5.81
C SER A 89 -7.55 18.73 -4.43
N ALA A 90 -8.02 17.49 -4.28
CA ALA A 90 -8.47 16.98 -2.98
C ALA A 90 -7.34 16.98 -1.94
N LEU A 91 -6.14 16.49 -2.31
CA LEU A 91 -4.98 16.45 -1.40
C LEU A 91 -4.58 17.83 -0.91
N THR A 92 -4.51 18.83 -1.81
CA THR A 92 -4.08 20.18 -1.46
C THR A 92 -5.16 20.96 -0.70
N ALA A 93 -6.41 20.85 -1.10
CA ALA A 93 -7.52 21.51 -0.41
C ALA A 93 -7.69 20.97 1.02
N ILE A 94 -7.71 19.63 1.20
CA ILE A 94 -7.83 19.03 2.53
C ILE A 94 -6.64 19.40 3.40
N GLY A 95 -5.42 19.37 2.84
CA GLY A 95 -4.21 19.75 3.56
C GLY A 95 -4.23 21.21 4.01
N ASN A 96 -4.77 22.13 3.20
CA ASN A 96 -4.89 23.55 3.50
C ASN A 96 -6.03 23.86 4.50
N ASP A 97 -7.22 23.29 4.26
CA ASP A 97 -8.44 23.69 4.99
C ASP A 97 -8.59 22.95 6.33
N PHE A 98 -8.02 21.75 6.45
CA PHE A 98 -8.10 20.93 7.66
C PHE A 98 -6.71 20.65 8.24
N SER A 99 -6.00 19.66 7.73
CA SER A 99 -4.60 19.37 8.03
C SER A 99 -4.07 18.31 7.07
N PHE A 100 -2.75 18.23 6.96
CA PHE A 100 -2.11 17.19 6.15
C PHE A 100 -2.42 15.77 6.66
N ASP A 101 -2.64 15.59 7.95
CA ASP A 101 -3.00 14.30 8.55
C ASP A 101 -4.39 13.79 8.08
N LYS A 102 -5.25 14.68 7.57
CA LYS A 102 -6.61 14.36 7.13
C LYS A 102 -6.75 14.05 5.63
N ILE A 103 -5.68 14.13 4.84
CA ILE A 103 -5.79 14.02 3.37
C ILE A 103 -6.35 12.69 2.89
N PHE A 104 -6.20 11.61 3.62
CA PHE A 104 -6.76 10.30 3.26
C PHE A 104 -8.05 9.99 4.01
N SER A 105 -8.13 10.27 5.31
CA SER A 105 -9.35 10.01 6.09
C SER A 105 -10.54 10.81 5.52
N ARG A 106 -10.33 12.06 5.12
CA ARG A 106 -11.39 12.88 4.54
C ARG A 106 -11.91 12.37 3.18
N GLN A 107 -11.02 11.83 2.34
CA GLN A 107 -11.42 11.16 1.11
C GLN A 107 -12.19 9.86 1.41
N LEU A 108 -11.72 9.07 2.38
CA LEU A 108 -12.41 7.84 2.80
C LEU A 108 -13.83 8.12 3.31
N GLU A 109 -14.04 9.16 4.11
CA GLU A 109 -15.38 9.58 4.56
C GLU A 109 -16.35 9.80 3.40
N GLY A 110 -15.87 10.38 2.29
CA GLY A 110 -16.69 10.70 1.14
C GLY A 110 -16.98 9.53 0.19
N ILE A 111 -16.07 8.58 0.07
CA ILE A 111 -16.10 7.58 -1.01
C ILE A 111 -16.13 6.12 -0.56
N ALA A 112 -15.78 5.84 0.71
CA ALA A 112 -15.76 4.48 1.21
C ALA A 112 -17.15 4.01 1.69
N ASN A 113 -17.37 2.71 1.59
CA ASN A 113 -18.55 2.06 2.15
C ASN A 113 -18.17 0.79 2.93
N LYS A 114 -19.13 0.18 3.65
CA LYS A 114 -18.90 -0.98 4.54
C LYS A 114 -18.35 -2.23 3.84
N LYS A 115 -18.45 -2.32 2.53
CA LYS A 115 -17.94 -3.45 1.75
C LYS A 115 -16.50 -3.24 1.30
N ASP A 116 -16.01 -2.01 1.33
CA ASP A 116 -14.68 -1.66 0.87
C ASP A 116 -13.58 -2.11 1.84
N ILE A 117 -12.37 -2.08 1.37
CA ILE A 117 -11.18 -2.29 2.18
C ILE A 117 -10.18 -1.16 1.91
N PHE A 118 -9.59 -0.67 2.97
CA PHE A 118 -8.51 0.30 2.91
C PHE A 118 -7.15 -0.39 3.10
N ILE A 119 -6.18 -0.02 2.28
CA ILE A 119 -4.78 -0.45 2.37
C ILE A 119 -3.91 0.79 2.56
N GLY A 120 -3.38 0.97 3.76
CA GLY A 120 -2.38 1.99 4.07
C GLY A 120 -0.96 1.42 3.92
N ILE A 121 -0.14 2.02 3.05
CA ILE A 121 1.25 1.62 2.84
C ILE A 121 2.15 2.57 3.64
N SER A 122 2.90 2.00 4.59
CA SER A 122 3.83 2.76 5.42
C SER A 122 5.09 1.94 5.72
N THR A 123 6.26 2.50 5.43
CA THR A 123 7.55 1.84 5.72
C THR A 123 7.84 1.76 7.23
N SER A 124 7.35 2.72 8.01
CA SER A 124 7.51 2.74 9.47
C SER A 124 6.41 2.00 10.22
N GLY A 125 5.27 1.75 9.57
CA GLY A 125 4.06 1.26 10.22
C GLY A 125 3.40 2.25 11.20
N ASN A 126 3.96 3.44 11.39
CA ASN A 126 3.55 4.44 12.41
C ASN A 126 3.10 5.77 11.79
N SER A 127 2.76 5.80 10.51
CA SER A 127 2.23 7.01 9.88
C SER A 127 0.86 7.34 10.45
N LYS A 128 0.70 8.49 11.12
CA LYS A 128 -0.59 8.96 11.69
C LYS A 128 -1.71 8.91 10.67
N MET A 129 -1.44 9.38 9.45
CA MET A 129 -2.40 9.43 8.35
C MET A 129 -2.90 8.05 7.89
N MET A 130 -2.22 6.97 8.27
CA MET A 130 -2.61 5.58 7.93
C MET A 130 -3.34 4.90 9.08
N ILE A 131 -3.29 5.47 10.30
CA ILE A 131 -3.82 4.87 11.52
C ILE A 131 -5.13 5.57 11.95
N GLU A 132 -5.26 6.87 11.68
CA GLU A 132 -6.49 7.67 11.90
C GLU A 132 -7.55 7.41 10.82
#